data_42c97d17bbc0164105f3f878cb1a4cf5
#
_entry.id   42c97d17bbc0164105f3f878cb1a4cf5
#
_cell.length_a   1.000
_cell.length_b   1.000
_cell.length_c   1.000
_cell.angle_alpha   90.00
_cell.angle_beta   90.00
_cell.angle_gamma   90.00
#
_symmetry.space_group_name_H-M   'P 1'
#
loop_
_entity.id
_entity.type
_entity.pdbx_description
1 polymer ?
#
loop_
_entity_poly.entity_id
_entity_poly.type
_entity_poly.pdbx_seq_one_letter_code
_entity_poly.pdbx_strand_id
1 'polypeptide(L)'
;MNTYANIMTKSAGEMFDLCEREIDRQNEIKSTENRVGRSNCAKAIRKMEKLESILMSVPAETMFTVEGCRGDNERGWSLCNVGSIVECVVKYHLSKEKENVSKTFGSGYDFKMGCIPCEVKTSLTCNALATPSEAEFTLLVNAVGVWLIKKAEVMSCVNARGRLPFNLEAGKRIDWLSERFGLDEE
;
A
#
# COMPACT_ATOMS: atom_id res chain seq x y z
N MET A 1 23.34 -15.00 -5.64
CA MET A 1 23.70 -13.87 -4.78
C MET A 1 22.47 -13.50 -3.98
N ASN A 2 22.43 -13.82 -2.69
CA ASN A 2 21.34 -13.37 -1.80
C ASN A 2 21.51 -11.87 -1.59
N THR A 3 20.74 -11.07 -2.34
CA THR A 3 20.49 -9.70 -1.96
C THR A 3 19.71 -9.75 -0.64
N TYR A 4 20.36 -9.42 0.46
CA TYR A 4 19.67 -9.19 1.72
C TYR A 4 18.58 -8.17 1.45
N ALA A 5 17.32 -8.59 1.56
CA ALA A 5 16.21 -7.67 1.53
C ALA A 5 16.42 -6.70 2.70
N ASN A 6 16.57 -5.42 2.43
CA ASN A 6 16.63 -4.43 3.48
C ASN A 6 15.33 -4.52 4.29
N ILE A 7 15.47 -4.77 5.57
CA ILE A 7 14.36 -4.83 6.52
C ILE A 7 14.33 -3.50 7.25
N MET A 8 13.18 -2.86 7.29
CA MET A 8 12.95 -1.66 8.08
C MET A 8 11.97 -1.99 9.21
N THR A 9 12.38 -1.74 10.45
CA THR A 9 11.49 -1.84 11.62
C THR A 9 11.30 -0.46 12.20
N LYS A 10 10.07 0.06 12.13
CA LYS A 10 9.70 1.39 12.61
C LYS A 10 8.29 1.38 13.17
N SER A 11 7.99 2.30 14.09
CA SER A 11 6.63 2.53 14.54
C SER A 11 5.80 3.24 13.46
N ALA A 12 4.47 3.15 13.57
CA ALA A 12 3.56 3.88 12.70
C ALA A 12 3.80 5.39 12.76
N GLY A 13 4.09 5.94 13.95
CA GLY A 13 4.44 7.35 14.14
C GLY A 13 5.73 7.73 13.42
N GLU A 14 6.81 6.93 13.55
CA GLU A 14 8.04 7.19 12.81
C GLU A 14 7.84 7.13 11.28
N MET A 15 6.96 6.25 10.82
CA MET A 15 6.60 6.18 9.39
C MET A 15 5.79 7.40 8.95
N PHE A 16 4.91 7.90 9.80
CA PHE A 16 4.16 9.12 9.57
C PHE A 16 5.11 10.33 9.43
N ASP A 17 6.05 10.52 10.36
CA ASP A 17 7.06 11.59 10.30
C ASP A 17 7.90 11.52 9.00
N LEU A 18 8.11 10.31 8.48
CA LEU A 18 8.78 10.12 7.20
C LEU A 18 7.92 10.61 6.03
N CYS A 19 6.60 10.41 6.08
CA CYS A 19 5.69 10.93 5.06
C CYS A 19 5.71 12.46 5.04
N GLU A 20 5.59 13.11 6.19
CA GLU A 20 5.66 14.58 6.32
C GLU A 20 6.96 15.13 5.71
N ARG A 21 8.11 14.54 6.08
CA ARG A 21 9.41 14.95 5.51
C ARG A 21 9.48 14.78 3.99
N GLU A 22 8.87 13.73 3.44
CA GLU A 22 8.82 13.54 1.99
C GLU A 22 7.89 14.54 1.32
N ILE A 23 6.77 14.90 1.95
CA ILE A 23 5.85 15.94 1.46
C ILE A 23 6.59 17.28 1.39
N ASP A 24 7.29 17.67 2.44
CA ASP A 24 8.07 18.91 2.50
C ASP A 24 9.14 18.93 1.40
N ARG A 25 9.90 17.86 1.27
CA ARG A 25 10.90 17.70 0.20
C ARG A 25 10.29 17.84 -1.20
N GLN A 26 9.11 17.25 -1.43
CA GLN A 26 8.43 17.35 -2.72
C GLN A 26 7.90 18.77 -2.99
N ASN A 27 7.47 19.48 -1.97
CA ASN A 27 7.07 20.88 -2.10
C ASN A 27 8.25 21.79 -2.46
N GLU A 28 9.42 21.59 -1.84
CA GLU A 28 10.65 22.30 -2.19
C GLU A 28 11.04 22.07 -3.66
N ILE A 29 11.10 20.82 -4.10
CA ILE A 29 11.42 20.44 -5.49
C ILE A 29 10.40 21.05 -6.44
N LYS A 30 9.11 20.97 -6.13
CA LYS A 30 8.01 21.48 -6.95
C LYS A 30 8.15 22.98 -7.25
N SER A 31 8.74 23.75 -6.34
CA SER A 31 8.95 25.20 -6.51
C SER A 31 9.91 25.54 -7.65
N THR A 32 10.86 24.64 -7.95
CA THR A 32 11.91 24.83 -8.96
C THR A 32 11.67 24.08 -10.27
N GLU A 33 10.69 23.18 -10.32
CA GLU A 33 10.45 22.29 -11.44
C GLU A 33 9.61 22.90 -12.57
N ASN A 34 9.77 22.36 -13.76
CA ASN A 34 8.90 22.63 -14.90
C ASN A 34 7.49 22.00 -14.72
N ARG A 35 6.58 22.23 -15.67
CA ARG A 35 5.19 21.74 -15.59
C ARG A 35 5.09 20.23 -15.34
N VAL A 36 5.91 19.41 -15.97
CA VAL A 36 5.89 17.93 -15.83
C VAL A 36 6.42 17.54 -14.45
N GLY A 37 7.53 18.12 -14.01
CA GLY A 37 8.11 17.92 -12.69
C GLY A 37 7.12 18.29 -11.59
N ARG A 38 6.46 19.46 -11.69
CA ARG A 38 5.41 19.86 -10.73
C ARG A 38 4.25 18.87 -10.66
N SER A 39 3.83 18.30 -11.79
CA SER A 39 2.78 17.27 -11.80
C SER A 39 3.24 15.99 -11.09
N ASN A 40 4.50 15.58 -11.25
CA ASN A 40 5.05 14.41 -10.59
C ASN A 40 5.18 14.63 -9.07
N CYS A 41 5.65 15.80 -8.64
CA CYS A 41 5.69 16.16 -7.21
C CYS A 41 4.27 16.15 -6.59
N ALA A 42 3.28 16.72 -7.27
CA ALA A 42 1.90 16.73 -6.79
C ALA A 42 1.31 15.31 -6.63
N LYS A 43 1.68 14.37 -7.51
CA LYS A 43 1.30 12.95 -7.36
C LYS A 43 2.00 12.29 -6.17
N ALA A 44 3.28 12.60 -5.97
CA ALA A 44 4.05 12.09 -4.84
C ALA A 44 3.48 12.58 -3.52
N ILE A 45 3.17 13.87 -3.41
CA ILE A 45 2.54 14.48 -2.22
C ILE A 45 1.22 13.77 -1.92
N ARG A 46 0.28 13.72 -2.86
CA ARG A 46 -1.02 13.03 -2.66
C ARG A 46 -0.87 11.58 -2.24
N LYS A 47 0.16 10.89 -2.73
CA LYS A 47 0.43 9.50 -2.32
C LYS A 47 0.87 9.43 -0.86
N MET A 48 1.67 10.39 -0.39
CA MET A 48 2.10 10.46 1.01
C MET A 48 0.93 10.86 1.92
N GLU A 49 0.13 11.85 1.57
CA GLU A 49 -1.07 12.26 2.30
C GLU A 49 -2.05 11.08 2.51
N LYS A 50 -2.26 10.25 1.47
CA LYS A 50 -3.09 9.04 1.61
C LYS A 50 -2.42 7.99 2.50
N LEU A 51 -1.09 7.86 2.47
CA LEU A 51 -0.37 6.95 3.36
C LEU A 51 -0.44 7.42 4.82
N GLU A 52 -0.34 8.71 5.07
CA GLU A 52 -0.55 9.31 6.41
C GLU A 52 -1.92 8.97 6.95
N SER A 53 -2.97 9.15 6.16
CA SER A 53 -4.34 8.77 6.54
C SER A 53 -4.44 7.29 6.93
N ILE A 54 -3.80 6.40 6.16
CA ILE A 54 -3.75 4.96 6.47
C ILE A 54 -2.97 4.70 7.76
N LEU A 55 -1.83 5.35 7.98
CA LEU A 55 -1.02 5.21 9.20
C LEU A 55 -1.72 5.73 10.45
N MET A 56 -2.50 6.79 10.33
CA MET A 56 -3.32 7.32 11.43
C MET A 56 -4.41 6.35 11.91
N SER A 57 -4.75 5.33 11.12
CA SER A 57 -5.72 4.31 11.49
C SER A 57 -5.23 3.33 12.56
N VAL A 58 -3.95 3.39 12.93
CA VAL A 58 -3.31 2.52 13.93
C VAL A 58 -2.65 3.37 15.03
N PRO A 59 -2.48 2.83 16.26
CA PRO A 59 -1.73 3.52 17.30
C PRO A 59 -0.31 3.85 16.87
N ALA A 60 0.18 5.06 17.18
CA ALA A 60 1.48 5.56 16.74
C ALA A 60 2.67 4.67 17.17
N GLU A 61 2.54 4.00 18.31
CA GLU A 61 3.53 3.06 18.85
C GLU A 61 3.52 1.68 18.18
N THR A 62 2.58 1.40 17.28
CA THR A 62 2.49 0.10 16.59
C THR A 62 3.73 -0.13 15.73
N MET A 63 4.51 -1.16 16.08
CA MET A 63 5.72 -1.51 15.35
C MET A 63 5.41 -2.37 14.12
N PHE A 64 5.98 -1.97 13.00
CA PHE A 64 5.92 -2.72 11.75
C PHE A 64 7.32 -3.13 11.30
N THR A 65 7.44 -4.33 10.78
CA THR A 65 8.62 -4.82 10.08
C THR A 65 8.30 -4.90 8.59
N VAL A 66 8.93 -4.04 7.81
CA VAL A 66 8.71 -3.92 6.37
C VAL A 66 9.91 -4.54 5.65
N GLU A 67 9.65 -5.53 4.81
CA GLU A 67 10.66 -6.21 4.01
C GLU A 67 10.76 -5.61 2.61
N GLY A 68 11.92 -5.79 1.96
CA GLY A 68 12.14 -5.31 0.60
C GLY A 68 12.31 -3.79 0.49
N CYS A 69 12.58 -3.11 1.60
CA CYS A 69 12.83 -1.68 1.59
C CYS A 69 14.02 -1.34 0.72
N ARG A 70 13.86 -0.39 -0.19
CA ARG A 70 14.94 0.17 -0.99
C ARG A 70 15.48 1.41 -0.30
N GLY A 71 16.66 1.26 0.30
CA GLY A 71 17.40 2.38 0.87
C GLY A 71 16.95 2.78 2.27
N ASP A 72 17.88 2.76 3.20
CA ASP A 72 17.69 3.17 4.60
C ASP A 72 18.27 4.57 4.86
N ASN A 73 18.59 5.30 3.81
CA ASN A 73 19.07 6.65 3.92
C ASN A 73 17.92 7.65 3.77
N GLU A 74 18.09 8.82 4.36
CA GLU A 74 17.12 9.93 4.32
C GLU A 74 16.65 10.31 2.90
N ARG A 75 17.41 9.90 1.88
CA ARG A 75 17.09 10.08 0.46
C ARG A 75 16.35 8.89 -0.16
N GLY A 76 16.34 7.73 0.49
CA GLY A 76 15.84 6.48 -0.07
C GLY A 76 14.51 6.01 0.47
N TRP A 77 13.87 6.83 1.31
CA TRP A 77 12.48 6.59 1.68
C TRP A 77 11.60 6.87 0.46
N SER A 78 11.72 5.97 -0.44
CA SER A 78 11.09 6.15 -1.72
C SER A 78 9.65 5.68 -1.64
N LEU A 79 8.86 6.28 -2.48
CA LEU A 79 7.54 5.85 -2.93
C LEU A 79 7.43 4.32 -3.17
N CYS A 80 8.57 3.59 -3.16
CA CYS A 80 8.65 2.15 -3.34
C CYS A 80 8.20 1.33 -2.11
N ASN A 81 8.29 1.91 -0.91
CA ASN A 81 7.97 1.19 0.33
C ASN A 81 6.49 1.30 0.74
N VAL A 82 5.74 2.18 0.07
CA VAL A 82 4.32 2.43 0.39
C VAL A 82 3.49 1.15 0.35
N GLY A 83 3.70 0.30 -0.65
CA GLY A 83 2.97 -0.96 -0.77
C GLY A 83 3.16 -1.86 0.44
N SER A 84 4.42 -2.06 0.85
CA SER A 84 4.75 -2.92 1.99
C SER A 84 4.27 -2.35 3.33
N ILE A 85 4.25 -1.02 3.47
CA ILE A 85 3.69 -0.38 4.68
C ILE A 85 2.18 -0.59 4.74
N VAL A 86 1.47 -0.32 3.64
CA VAL A 86 0.02 -0.55 3.55
C VAL A 86 -0.32 -2.01 3.82
N GLU A 87 0.47 -2.95 3.32
CA GLU A 87 0.33 -4.38 3.63
C GLU A 87 0.41 -4.64 5.14
N CYS A 88 1.37 -4.04 5.84
CA CYS A 88 1.49 -4.18 7.29
C CYS A 88 0.26 -3.63 8.02
N VAL A 89 -0.26 -2.47 7.62
CA VAL A 89 -1.44 -1.85 8.23
C VAL A 89 -2.70 -2.68 7.94
N VAL A 90 -2.86 -3.19 6.73
CA VAL A 90 -3.95 -4.12 6.37
C VAL A 90 -3.91 -5.37 7.27
N LYS A 91 -2.75 -6.00 7.40
CA LYS A 91 -2.56 -7.18 8.27
C LYS A 91 -2.89 -6.87 9.73
N TYR A 92 -2.48 -5.69 10.22
CA TYR A 92 -2.80 -5.24 11.59
C TYR A 92 -4.32 -5.22 11.80
N HIS A 93 -5.08 -4.53 10.96
CA HIS A 93 -6.52 -4.44 11.10
C HIS A 93 -7.22 -5.78 10.95
N LEU A 94 -6.85 -6.58 9.94
CA LEU A 94 -7.41 -7.91 9.76
C LEU A 94 -7.14 -8.83 10.96
N SER A 95 -5.95 -8.75 11.56
CA SER A 95 -5.63 -9.55 12.76
C SER A 95 -6.43 -9.15 13.99
N LYS A 96 -6.87 -7.90 14.09
CA LYS A 96 -7.76 -7.44 15.17
C LYS A 96 -9.20 -7.91 15.02
N GLU A 97 -9.68 -8.04 13.78
CA GLU A 97 -11.05 -8.47 13.47
C GLU A 97 -11.16 -10.00 13.30
N LYS A 98 -10.08 -10.65 12.86
CA LYS A 98 -10.02 -12.08 12.53
C LYS A 98 -8.79 -12.71 13.20
N GLU A 99 -8.99 -13.60 14.14
CA GLU A 99 -7.92 -14.22 14.95
C GLU A 99 -6.89 -15.05 14.14
N ASN A 100 -7.16 -15.35 12.85
CA ASN A 100 -6.40 -16.30 12.03
C ASN A 100 -5.65 -15.66 10.86
N VAL A 101 -5.05 -14.48 11.04
CA VAL A 101 -4.14 -13.91 10.05
C VAL A 101 -2.73 -14.39 10.32
N SER A 102 -2.19 -15.20 9.43
CA SER A 102 -0.81 -15.69 9.52
C SER A 102 0.09 -15.03 8.50
N LYS A 103 1.28 -14.62 8.92
CA LYS A 103 2.34 -14.14 8.04
C LYS A 103 3.00 -15.35 7.36
N THR A 104 3.21 -15.27 6.05
CA THR A 104 3.96 -16.30 5.32
C THR A 104 5.14 -15.66 4.62
N PHE A 105 6.33 -16.23 4.83
CA PHE A 105 7.54 -15.82 4.13
C PHE A 105 7.75 -16.72 2.90
N GLY A 106 8.14 -16.12 1.77
CA GLY A 106 8.61 -16.86 0.60
C GLY A 106 7.54 -17.57 -0.22
N SER A 107 6.28 -17.32 0.02
CA SER A 107 5.16 -17.80 -0.80
C SER A 107 4.74 -16.73 -1.81
N GLY A 108 4.16 -17.11 -2.92
CA GLY A 108 3.65 -16.19 -3.96
C GLY A 108 2.44 -15.35 -3.53
N TYR A 109 2.28 -15.09 -2.24
CA TYR A 109 1.22 -14.26 -1.62
C TYR A 109 1.71 -13.65 -0.31
N ASP A 110 1.03 -12.60 0.19
CA ASP A 110 1.49 -11.79 1.32
C ASP A 110 1.10 -12.35 2.69
N PHE A 111 -0.05 -13.02 2.80
CA PHE A 111 -0.53 -13.61 4.08
C PHE A 111 -1.65 -14.64 3.85
N LYS A 112 -2.06 -15.34 4.92
CA LYS A 112 -3.26 -16.18 4.92
C LYS A 112 -4.30 -15.64 5.88
N MET A 113 -5.57 -15.69 5.47
CA MET A 113 -6.74 -15.63 6.35
C MET A 113 -7.24 -17.06 6.58
N GLY A 114 -6.92 -17.64 7.74
CA GLY A 114 -7.07 -19.07 7.95
C GLY A 114 -6.20 -19.85 6.98
N CYS A 115 -6.81 -20.64 6.09
CA CYS A 115 -6.13 -21.39 5.03
C CYS A 115 -6.09 -20.66 3.68
N ILE A 116 -6.72 -19.50 3.55
CA ILE A 116 -6.91 -18.82 2.28
C ILE A 116 -5.75 -17.87 2.01
N PRO A 117 -4.93 -18.07 0.95
CA PRO A 117 -3.86 -17.19 0.60
C PRO A 117 -4.39 -15.86 0.02
N CYS A 118 -3.85 -14.76 0.52
CA CYS A 118 -4.24 -13.39 0.17
C CYS A 118 -3.04 -12.55 -0.23
N GLU A 119 -3.24 -11.64 -1.17
CA GLU A 119 -2.26 -10.66 -1.61
C GLU A 119 -2.80 -9.25 -1.43
N VAL A 120 -1.93 -8.29 -1.09
CA VAL A 120 -2.25 -6.87 -1.01
C VAL A 120 -1.62 -6.14 -2.19
N LYS A 121 -2.42 -5.43 -2.93
CA LYS A 121 -1.97 -4.50 -3.98
C LYS A 121 -2.33 -3.09 -3.59
N THR A 122 -1.36 -2.20 -3.69
CA THR A 122 -1.53 -0.79 -3.31
C THR A 122 -1.39 0.12 -4.51
N SER A 123 -2.32 1.06 -4.64
CA SER A 123 -2.35 2.02 -5.74
C SER A 123 -3.00 3.34 -5.35
N LEU A 124 -2.34 4.12 -4.53
CA LEU A 124 -2.91 5.36 -3.97
C LEU A 124 -3.04 6.52 -4.97
N THR A 125 -2.36 6.47 -6.12
CA THR A 125 -2.38 7.56 -7.11
C THR A 125 -2.40 7.11 -8.58
N CYS A 126 -2.36 5.82 -8.83
CA CYS A 126 -2.36 5.26 -10.19
C CYS A 126 -2.95 3.83 -10.17
N ASN A 127 -3.20 3.25 -11.32
CA ASN A 127 -3.68 1.87 -11.40
C ASN A 127 -2.64 0.87 -10.87
N ALA A 128 -3.06 -0.06 -10.04
CA ALA A 128 -2.19 -1.11 -9.48
C ALA A 128 -1.65 -2.03 -10.58
N LEU A 129 -0.42 -2.51 -10.42
CA LEU A 129 0.11 -3.55 -11.28
C LEU A 129 -0.51 -4.89 -10.87
N ALA A 130 -1.20 -5.55 -11.80
CA ALA A 130 -1.69 -6.91 -11.59
C ALA A 130 -0.55 -7.88 -11.96
N THR A 131 0.12 -8.41 -10.95
CA THR A 131 1.06 -9.51 -11.15
C THR A 131 0.35 -10.83 -10.87
N PRO A 132 0.63 -11.88 -11.64
CA PRO A 132 0.16 -13.22 -11.31
C PRO A 132 0.58 -13.58 -9.88
N SER A 133 -0.34 -14.04 -9.08
CA SER A 133 -0.13 -14.43 -7.69
C SER A 133 -0.76 -15.79 -7.44
N GLU A 134 -0.25 -16.53 -6.46
CA GLU A 134 -0.88 -17.77 -5.97
C GLU A 134 -2.06 -17.50 -5.03
N ALA A 135 -2.27 -16.24 -4.66
CA ALA A 135 -3.37 -15.82 -3.80
C ALA A 135 -4.75 -16.14 -4.41
N GLU A 136 -5.67 -16.58 -3.57
CA GLU A 136 -7.08 -16.76 -3.96
C GLU A 136 -7.84 -15.43 -3.96
N PHE A 137 -7.41 -14.49 -3.13
CA PHE A 137 -7.95 -13.15 -3.05
C PHE A 137 -6.87 -12.09 -3.12
N THR A 138 -7.19 -11.00 -3.80
CA THR A 138 -6.40 -9.76 -3.79
C THR A 138 -7.17 -8.69 -3.03
N LEU A 139 -6.52 -8.10 -2.01
CA LEU A 139 -6.99 -6.86 -1.41
C LEU A 139 -6.33 -5.70 -2.16
N LEU A 140 -7.11 -4.95 -2.91
CA LEU A 140 -6.65 -3.73 -3.57
C LEU A 140 -6.95 -2.53 -2.67
N VAL A 141 -5.90 -1.85 -2.22
CA VAL A 141 -6.00 -0.57 -1.52
C VAL A 141 -5.71 0.53 -2.54
N ASN A 142 -6.70 1.34 -2.85
CA ASN A 142 -6.56 2.47 -3.78
C ASN A 142 -7.00 3.80 -3.14
N ALA A 143 -7.03 4.88 -3.91
CA ALA A 143 -7.33 6.21 -3.39
C ALA A 143 -8.78 6.36 -2.88
N VAL A 144 -9.69 5.47 -3.28
CA VAL A 144 -11.13 5.56 -2.98
C VAL A 144 -11.65 4.40 -2.13
N GLY A 145 -10.78 3.48 -1.70
CA GLY A 145 -11.21 2.42 -0.79
C GLY A 145 -10.33 1.17 -0.83
N VAL A 146 -10.81 0.16 -0.12
CA VAL A 146 -10.24 -1.19 -0.06
C VAL A 146 -11.21 -2.16 -0.71
N TRP A 147 -10.70 -2.97 -1.62
CA TRP A 147 -11.51 -3.88 -2.44
C TRP A 147 -11.02 -5.31 -2.31
N LEU A 148 -11.93 -6.24 -2.12
CA LEU A 148 -11.66 -7.68 -2.16
C LEU A 148 -12.02 -8.22 -3.54
N ILE A 149 -11.03 -8.81 -4.22
CA ILE A 149 -11.17 -9.31 -5.59
C ILE A 149 -10.78 -10.79 -5.60
N LYS A 150 -11.62 -11.65 -6.16
CA LYS A 150 -11.27 -13.06 -6.36
C LYS A 150 -10.25 -13.23 -7.48
N LYS A 151 -9.40 -14.24 -7.38
CA LYS A 151 -8.37 -14.54 -8.40
C LYS A 151 -8.91 -14.57 -9.83
N ALA A 152 -10.04 -15.22 -10.05
CA ALA A 152 -10.67 -15.29 -11.37
C ALA A 152 -11.11 -13.91 -11.90
N GLU A 153 -11.50 -13.01 -11.01
CA GLU A 153 -11.94 -11.66 -11.34
C GLU A 153 -10.78 -10.71 -11.59
N VAL A 154 -9.63 -10.90 -10.90
CA VAL A 154 -8.43 -10.07 -11.11
C VAL A 154 -8.02 -10.06 -12.59
N MET A 155 -7.97 -11.22 -13.21
CA MET A 155 -7.55 -11.34 -14.62
C MET A 155 -8.56 -10.73 -15.59
N SER A 156 -9.85 -10.74 -15.28
CA SER A 156 -10.89 -10.10 -16.10
C SER A 156 -10.91 -8.57 -15.97
N CYS A 157 -10.40 -8.03 -14.85
CA CYS A 157 -10.34 -6.59 -14.57
C CYS A 157 -9.07 -5.91 -15.11
N VAL A 158 -8.07 -6.70 -15.54
CA VAL A 158 -6.78 -6.15 -15.98
C VAL A 158 -6.93 -5.44 -17.33
N ASN A 159 -6.52 -4.19 -17.39
CA ASN A 159 -6.50 -3.44 -18.64
C ASN A 159 -5.36 -3.90 -19.59
N ALA A 160 -5.34 -3.39 -20.83
CA ALA A 160 -4.32 -3.74 -21.84
C ALA A 160 -2.86 -3.48 -21.42
N ARG A 161 -2.62 -2.75 -20.32
CA ARG A 161 -1.30 -2.49 -19.74
C ARG A 161 -0.97 -3.38 -18.54
N GLY A 162 -1.77 -4.42 -18.29
CA GLY A 162 -1.57 -5.31 -17.15
C GLY A 162 -1.86 -4.66 -15.78
N ARG A 163 -2.75 -3.66 -15.72
CA ARG A 163 -3.07 -2.93 -14.49
C ARG A 163 -4.54 -3.04 -14.11
N LEU A 164 -4.80 -3.12 -12.82
CA LEU A 164 -6.14 -3.03 -12.23
C LEU A 164 -6.59 -1.57 -12.23
N PRO A 165 -7.77 -1.25 -12.77
CA PRO A 165 -8.32 0.11 -12.76
C PRO A 165 -8.73 0.55 -11.36
N PHE A 166 -8.90 1.87 -11.15
CA PHE A 166 -9.34 2.43 -9.87
C PHE A 166 -10.79 2.05 -9.54
N ASN A 167 -11.68 2.12 -10.52
CA ASN A 167 -13.07 1.75 -10.36
C ASN A 167 -13.23 0.27 -10.75
N LEU A 168 -13.41 -0.56 -9.75
CA LEU A 168 -13.60 -1.99 -9.93
C LEU A 168 -15.08 -2.33 -9.76
N GLU A 169 -15.78 -2.49 -10.87
CA GLU A 169 -17.13 -3.04 -10.85
C GLU A 169 -17.18 -4.50 -10.37
N ALA A 170 -16.05 -5.21 -10.45
CA ALA A 170 -15.94 -6.64 -10.14
C ALA A 170 -15.47 -6.95 -8.70
N GLY A 171 -15.00 -5.97 -7.94
CA GLY A 171 -14.54 -6.17 -6.56
C GLY A 171 -15.62 -5.85 -5.54
N LYS A 172 -15.61 -6.55 -4.39
CA LYS A 172 -16.43 -6.16 -3.24
C LYS A 172 -15.66 -5.14 -2.40
N ARG A 173 -16.21 -3.93 -2.25
CA ARG A 173 -15.65 -2.93 -1.34
C ARG A 173 -15.74 -3.41 0.11
N ILE A 174 -14.67 -3.20 0.87
CA ILE A 174 -14.61 -3.46 2.31
C ILE A 174 -14.78 -2.12 3.03
N ASP A 175 -16.04 -1.75 3.28
CA ASP A 175 -16.41 -0.42 3.79
C ASP A 175 -15.72 -0.09 5.10
N TRP A 176 -15.80 -0.97 6.10
CA TRP A 176 -15.21 -0.73 7.42
C TRP A 176 -13.68 -0.49 7.38
N LEU A 177 -12.96 -1.10 6.44
CA LEU A 177 -11.52 -0.90 6.29
C LEU A 177 -11.22 0.36 5.47
N SER A 178 -12.05 0.66 4.49
CA SER A 178 -11.99 1.92 3.71
C SER A 178 -12.20 3.13 4.61
N GLU A 179 -13.23 3.11 5.44
CA GLU A 179 -13.54 4.15 6.43
C GLU A 179 -12.37 4.34 7.43
N ARG A 180 -11.82 3.23 7.97
CA ARG A 180 -10.65 3.30 8.86
C ARG A 180 -9.43 3.93 8.23
N PHE A 181 -9.25 3.76 6.93
CA PHE A 181 -8.14 4.34 6.17
C PHE A 181 -8.41 5.78 5.71
N GLY A 182 -9.60 6.30 5.96
CA GLY A 182 -10.02 7.60 5.44
C GLY A 182 -10.00 7.66 3.91
N LEU A 183 -10.38 6.55 3.26
CA LEU A 183 -10.44 6.40 1.81
C LEU A 183 -11.91 6.43 1.36
N ASP A 184 -12.60 7.51 1.64
CA ASP A 184 -13.96 7.70 1.18
C ASP A 184 -13.98 8.27 -0.25
N GLU A 185 -15.02 7.91 -1.01
CA GLU A 185 -15.28 8.51 -2.32
C GLU A 185 -15.57 10.01 -2.10
N GLU A 186 -14.77 10.87 -2.75
CA GLU A 186 -15.08 12.29 -2.92
C GLU A 186 -16.18 12.48 -3.96
#